data_08a32968b67b131ae1dda354211d8194
#
_entry.id   08a32968b67b131ae1dda354211d8194
#
_cell.length_a   1.000
_cell.length_b   1.000
_cell.length_c   1.000
_cell.angle_alpha   90.00
_cell.angle_beta   90.00
_cell.angle_gamma   90.00
#
_symmetry.space_group_name_H-M   'P 1'
#
loop_
_entity.id
_entity.type
_entity.pdbx_description
1 polymer ?
#
loop_
_entity_poly.entity_id
_entity_poly.type
_entity_poly.pdbx_seq_one_letter_code
_entity_poly.pdbx_strand_id
1 'polypeptide(L)'
;ENIYYKDESKRFNLGSFKALGGAYGVMHYLKNKIQEKINTDVSSEDIRFEKYINLTQDLVVTTATDGNHGRSVAYGASLFGCKCKIFIHSEVSEGRKDAMEKFGAEVIRVKGNYDDSLRECINKAKKNHWQVISDTSYEGYTEYPRFIMAGYTVLAREIVNQLSKKSIPTHIFLQAGVGGFAAAMCTIFLNEWGGKKIKIIIVEPNYAPCLIESAIDGEPKVFDIKKETIMTGLSCGEPSILAWEILSECTDLFMTISDDKIPGLMRVMAKGYENDIGVEAGECSVSGLAALASLKDNTCLANELDLDHKSRVLLIGTEGATDPDIYKSIIQN
;
A
#
# COMPACT_ATOMS: atom_id res chain seq x y z
N GLU A 1 -14.61 -8.50 -22.13
CA GLU A 1 -13.79 -7.59 -21.30
C GLU A 1 -12.36 -8.13 -21.25
N ASN A 2 -11.37 -7.25 -21.42
CA ASN A 2 -9.98 -7.59 -21.21
C ASN A 2 -9.62 -7.13 -19.79
N ILE A 3 -9.31 -8.06 -18.90
CA ILE A 3 -8.87 -7.77 -17.54
C ILE A 3 -7.35 -7.97 -17.49
N TYR A 4 -6.62 -6.92 -17.16
CA TYR A 4 -5.20 -6.94 -16.87
C TYR A 4 -5.00 -6.97 -15.37
N TYR A 5 -4.14 -7.86 -14.90
CA TYR A 5 -3.81 -7.98 -13.48
C TYR A 5 -2.30 -7.81 -13.28
N LYS A 6 -1.92 -6.77 -12.57
CA LYS A 6 -0.51 -6.55 -12.17
C LYS A 6 -0.25 -7.23 -10.84
N ASP A 7 0.59 -8.25 -10.85
CA ASP A 7 0.90 -9.06 -9.67
C ASP A 7 2.14 -8.54 -8.93
N GLU A 8 1.95 -8.12 -7.67
CA GLU A 8 3.02 -7.69 -6.75
C GLU A 8 3.33 -8.72 -5.65
N SER A 9 2.75 -9.92 -5.71
CA SER A 9 2.94 -10.97 -4.71
C SER A 9 4.39 -11.41 -4.54
N LYS A 10 5.24 -11.13 -5.51
CA LYS A 10 6.67 -11.51 -5.50
C LYS A 10 7.64 -10.33 -5.44
N ARG A 11 7.15 -9.11 -5.23
CA ARG A 11 7.99 -7.91 -5.19
C ARG A 11 9.12 -8.07 -4.15
N PHE A 12 10.36 -8.11 -4.63
CA PHE A 12 11.59 -8.30 -3.84
C PHE A 12 11.55 -9.49 -2.85
N ASN A 13 10.73 -10.50 -3.12
CA ASN A 13 10.43 -11.61 -2.19
C ASN A 13 9.83 -11.15 -0.84
N LEU A 14 9.25 -9.96 -0.81
CA LEU A 14 8.56 -9.40 0.35
C LEU A 14 7.03 -9.57 0.29
N GLY A 15 6.53 -10.08 -0.84
CA GLY A 15 5.12 -10.41 -0.98
C GLY A 15 4.16 -9.23 -1.11
N SER A 16 4.65 -7.98 -1.28
CA SER A 16 3.79 -6.80 -1.35
C SER A 16 4.48 -5.62 -2.05
N PHE A 17 3.67 -4.79 -2.76
CA PHE A 17 4.11 -3.52 -3.35
C PHE A 17 4.73 -2.56 -2.33
N LYS A 18 4.34 -2.65 -1.05
CA LYS A 18 4.85 -1.77 0.01
C LYS A 18 6.38 -1.81 0.14
N ALA A 19 7.01 -2.89 -0.36
CA ALA A 19 8.46 -3.01 -0.47
C ALA A 19 9.12 -1.83 -1.23
N LEU A 20 8.42 -1.25 -2.20
CA LEU A 20 8.90 -0.11 -2.99
C LEU A 20 8.98 1.19 -2.17
N GLY A 21 7.99 1.44 -1.32
CA GLY A 21 7.86 2.72 -0.61
C GLY A 21 8.66 2.82 0.67
N GLY A 22 8.49 1.87 1.60
CA GLY A 22 9.15 1.94 2.92
C GLY A 22 10.67 1.94 2.81
N ALA A 23 11.25 1.07 1.98
CA ALA A 23 12.69 1.07 1.73
C ALA A 23 13.17 2.38 1.09
N TYR A 24 12.40 2.96 0.17
CA TYR A 24 12.74 4.25 -0.45
C TYR A 24 12.71 5.40 0.56
N GLY A 25 11.73 5.41 1.48
CA GLY A 25 11.67 6.37 2.59
C GLY A 25 12.89 6.27 3.52
N VAL A 26 13.31 5.06 3.87
CA VAL A 26 14.53 4.82 4.66
C VAL A 26 15.76 5.34 3.92
N MET A 27 15.91 5.02 2.64
CA MET A 27 17.03 5.50 1.83
C MET A 27 17.14 7.03 1.83
N HIS A 28 16.01 7.72 1.64
CA HIS A 28 16.00 9.19 1.66
C HIS A 28 16.35 9.78 3.03
N TYR A 29 15.88 9.18 4.11
CA TYR A 29 16.31 9.58 5.45
C TYR A 29 17.83 9.49 5.61
N LEU A 30 18.41 8.37 5.26
CA LEU A 30 19.86 8.17 5.38
C LEU A 30 20.62 9.11 4.45
N LYS A 31 20.16 9.30 3.21
CA LYS A 31 20.73 10.27 2.27
C LYS A 31 20.80 11.66 2.87
N ASN A 32 19.70 12.16 3.41
CA ASN A 32 19.63 13.47 4.05
C ASN A 32 20.62 13.57 5.22
N LYS A 33 20.67 12.54 6.09
CA LYS A 33 21.58 12.52 7.25
C LYS A 33 23.06 12.46 6.88
N ILE A 34 23.41 11.75 5.82
CA ILE A 34 24.78 11.74 5.31
C ILE A 34 25.14 13.10 4.72
N GLN A 35 24.28 13.65 3.85
CA GLN A 35 24.52 14.96 3.22
C GLN A 35 24.66 16.09 4.23
N GLU A 36 23.86 16.10 5.31
CA GLU A 36 23.99 17.05 6.42
C GLU A 36 25.39 17.00 7.06
N LYS A 37 26.02 15.80 7.15
CA LYS A 37 27.33 15.62 7.78
C LYS A 37 28.51 15.91 6.86
N ILE A 38 28.44 15.53 5.59
CA ILE A 38 29.59 15.64 4.68
C ILE A 38 29.49 16.83 3.72
N ASN A 39 28.34 17.51 3.70
CA ASN A 39 28.05 18.66 2.83
C ASN A 39 28.33 18.41 1.33
N THR A 40 28.00 17.19 0.85
CA THR A 40 28.22 16.75 -0.53
C THR A 40 27.03 15.91 -0.97
N ASP A 41 26.67 15.95 -2.26
CA ASP A 41 25.61 15.07 -2.78
C ASP A 41 26.02 13.59 -2.70
N VAL A 42 25.07 12.74 -2.38
CA VAL A 42 25.25 11.31 -2.12
C VAL A 42 24.32 10.52 -3.04
N SER A 43 24.88 9.59 -3.78
CA SER A 43 24.06 8.69 -4.62
C SER A 43 23.39 7.60 -3.78
N SER A 44 22.25 7.09 -4.23
CA SER A 44 21.59 5.93 -3.63
C SER A 44 22.46 4.66 -3.72
N GLU A 45 23.31 4.57 -4.73
CA GLU A 45 24.26 3.47 -4.94
C GLU A 45 25.33 3.47 -3.84
N ASP A 46 25.92 4.65 -3.53
CA ASP A 46 26.89 4.76 -2.44
C ASP A 46 26.33 4.32 -1.09
N ILE A 47 25.04 4.64 -0.83
CA ILE A 47 24.38 4.21 0.41
C ILE A 47 24.16 2.69 0.38
N ARG A 48 23.69 2.14 -0.73
CA ARG A 48 23.46 0.70 -0.88
C ARG A 48 24.72 -0.15 -0.71
N PHE A 49 25.87 0.35 -1.14
CA PHE A 49 27.16 -0.34 -0.98
C PHE A 49 27.88 0.03 0.32
N GLU A 50 27.13 0.52 1.30
CA GLU A 50 27.58 0.80 2.66
C GLU A 50 28.79 1.75 2.75
N LYS A 51 29.04 2.56 1.73
CA LYS A 51 30.17 3.53 1.72
C LYS A 51 30.15 4.45 2.92
N TYR A 52 28.97 4.72 3.48
CA TYR A 52 28.77 5.61 4.61
C TYR A 52 28.25 4.88 5.86
N ILE A 53 28.49 3.58 5.99
CA ILE A 53 27.98 2.77 7.10
C ILE A 53 28.35 3.35 8.49
N ASN A 54 29.55 3.90 8.63
CA ASN A 54 30.00 4.55 9.87
C ASN A 54 29.15 5.77 10.27
N LEU A 55 28.39 6.36 9.34
CA LEU A 55 27.49 7.48 9.59
C LEU A 55 26.04 7.04 9.81
N THR A 56 25.68 5.82 9.38
CA THR A 56 24.28 5.35 9.35
C THR A 56 23.98 4.24 10.35
N GLN A 57 24.95 3.39 10.71
CA GLN A 57 24.73 2.19 11.52
C GLN A 57 24.09 2.45 12.91
N ASP A 58 24.25 3.66 13.46
CA ASP A 58 23.64 4.04 14.73
C ASP A 58 22.34 4.83 14.59
N LEU A 59 21.98 5.23 13.38
CA LEU A 59 20.68 5.85 13.12
C LEU A 59 19.56 4.82 13.28
N VAL A 60 18.43 5.27 13.81
CA VAL A 60 17.27 4.42 14.04
C VAL A 60 16.08 4.94 13.26
N VAL A 61 15.50 4.07 12.44
CA VAL A 61 14.18 4.28 11.84
C VAL A 61 13.13 3.49 12.60
N THR A 62 11.91 4.02 12.65
CA THR A 62 10.81 3.38 13.37
C THR A 62 9.48 3.57 12.66
N THR A 63 8.55 2.65 12.87
CA THR A 63 7.17 2.77 12.39
C THR A 63 6.23 1.96 13.29
N ALA A 64 4.93 2.30 13.29
CA ALA A 64 3.86 1.44 13.76
C ALA A 64 3.16 0.81 12.54
N THR A 65 2.76 -0.47 12.63
CA THR A 65 2.26 -1.21 11.46
C THR A 65 1.53 -2.50 11.86
N ASP A 66 0.68 -2.98 10.95
CA ASP A 66 0.05 -4.30 11.02
C ASP A 66 0.82 -5.37 10.20
N GLY A 67 1.85 -4.98 9.41
CA GLY A 67 2.64 -5.96 8.65
C GLY A 67 3.46 -5.40 7.49
N ASN A 68 2.87 -5.26 6.30
CA ASN A 68 3.60 -5.02 5.04
C ASN A 68 4.45 -3.74 5.02
N HIS A 69 3.96 -2.65 5.61
CA HIS A 69 4.73 -1.41 5.68
C HIS A 69 5.96 -1.57 6.59
N GLY A 70 5.77 -2.13 7.79
CA GLY A 70 6.89 -2.41 8.70
C GLY A 70 7.93 -3.34 8.09
N ARG A 71 7.48 -4.40 7.40
CA ARG A 71 8.37 -5.31 6.66
C ARG A 71 9.20 -4.57 5.61
N SER A 72 8.61 -3.61 4.91
CA SER A 72 9.32 -2.76 3.94
C SER A 72 10.34 -1.83 4.61
N VAL A 73 10.00 -1.22 5.75
CA VAL A 73 10.92 -0.37 6.51
C VAL A 73 12.08 -1.19 7.07
N ALA A 74 11.80 -2.38 7.64
CA ALA A 74 12.81 -3.32 8.12
C ALA A 74 13.77 -3.75 7.00
N TYR A 75 13.22 -4.11 5.83
CA TYR A 75 14.01 -4.43 4.63
C TYR A 75 14.91 -3.27 4.22
N GLY A 76 14.36 -2.05 4.15
CA GLY A 76 15.15 -0.86 3.83
C GLY A 76 16.26 -0.59 4.84
N ALA A 77 15.97 -0.74 6.13
CA ALA A 77 16.97 -0.56 7.18
C ALA A 77 18.10 -1.59 7.07
N SER A 78 17.77 -2.86 6.82
CA SER A 78 18.74 -3.92 6.58
C SER A 78 19.58 -3.67 5.31
N LEU A 79 18.91 -3.22 4.22
CA LEU A 79 19.56 -3.00 2.92
C LEU A 79 20.55 -1.83 2.94
N PHE A 80 20.27 -0.80 3.75
CA PHE A 80 21.04 0.46 3.76
C PHE A 80 21.85 0.68 5.05
N GLY A 81 21.86 -0.30 5.96
CA GLY A 81 22.73 -0.31 7.12
C GLY A 81 22.35 0.70 8.21
N CYS A 82 21.10 0.63 8.74
CA CYS A 82 20.70 1.34 9.95
C CYS A 82 19.85 0.44 10.87
N LYS A 83 19.61 0.88 12.10
CA LYS A 83 18.78 0.16 13.07
C LYS A 83 17.29 0.38 12.77
N CYS A 84 16.46 -0.63 13.02
CA CYS A 84 15.03 -0.57 12.83
C CYS A 84 14.28 -1.02 14.08
N LYS A 85 13.29 -0.24 14.53
CA LYS A 85 12.38 -0.59 15.61
C LYS A 85 10.96 -0.45 15.13
N ILE A 86 10.16 -1.52 15.28
CA ILE A 86 8.80 -1.57 14.77
C ILE A 86 7.83 -1.81 15.91
N PHE A 87 6.78 -1.01 15.98
CA PHE A 87 5.72 -1.13 16.96
C PHE A 87 4.52 -1.83 16.32
N ILE A 88 4.05 -2.89 16.95
CA ILE A 88 2.87 -3.64 16.54
C ILE A 88 1.87 -3.72 17.70
N HIS A 89 0.58 -3.78 17.39
CA HIS A 89 -0.44 -3.96 18.42
C HIS A 89 -0.61 -5.44 18.82
N SER A 90 -1.45 -5.71 19.83
CA SER A 90 -1.61 -7.05 20.41
C SER A 90 -2.04 -8.12 19.42
N GLU A 91 -2.88 -7.78 18.45
CA GLU A 91 -3.53 -8.74 17.53
C GLU A 91 -2.69 -9.07 16.27
N VAL A 92 -1.54 -8.43 16.06
CA VAL A 92 -0.66 -8.76 14.93
C VAL A 92 -0.11 -10.17 15.09
N SER A 93 -0.25 -11.00 14.04
CA SER A 93 0.18 -12.40 14.08
C SER A 93 1.70 -12.56 14.30
N GLU A 94 2.12 -13.69 14.87
CA GLU A 94 3.54 -14.00 15.03
C GLU A 94 4.23 -14.13 13.67
N GLY A 95 3.55 -14.67 12.65
CA GLY A 95 4.11 -14.76 11.29
C GLY A 95 4.46 -13.40 10.69
N ARG A 96 3.64 -12.37 10.93
CA ARG A 96 3.94 -11.00 10.50
C ARG A 96 5.09 -10.39 11.29
N LYS A 97 5.14 -10.63 12.61
CA LYS A 97 6.25 -10.21 13.46
C LYS A 97 7.57 -10.83 12.99
N ASP A 98 7.60 -12.16 12.84
CA ASP A 98 8.79 -12.90 12.38
C ASP A 98 9.29 -12.40 11.02
N ALA A 99 8.36 -12.06 10.12
CA ALA A 99 8.69 -11.53 8.79
C ALA A 99 9.43 -10.18 8.84
N MET A 100 9.23 -9.38 9.88
CA MET A 100 9.96 -8.13 10.13
C MET A 100 11.31 -8.39 10.82
N GLU A 101 11.32 -9.29 11.82
CA GLU A 101 12.53 -9.67 12.57
C GLU A 101 13.58 -10.35 11.69
N LYS A 102 13.18 -11.04 10.62
CA LYS A 102 14.10 -11.60 9.60
C LYS A 102 15.03 -10.58 8.97
N PHE A 103 14.64 -9.31 8.94
CA PHE A 103 15.45 -8.20 8.46
C PHE A 103 16.22 -7.47 9.57
N GLY A 104 16.30 -8.06 10.77
CA GLY A 104 17.03 -7.48 11.91
C GLY A 104 16.27 -6.36 12.62
N ALA A 105 14.99 -6.17 12.37
CA ALA A 105 14.17 -5.22 13.11
C ALA A 105 13.92 -5.71 14.54
N GLU A 106 13.99 -4.81 15.52
CA GLU A 106 13.46 -5.04 16.86
C GLU A 106 11.97 -4.76 16.84
N VAL A 107 11.15 -5.80 17.00
CA VAL A 107 9.70 -5.67 16.99
C VAL A 107 9.16 -5.60 18.41
N ILE A 108 8.46 -4.51 18.72
CA ILE A 108 7.91 -4.19 20.04
C ILE A 108 6.40 -4.33 19.99
N ARG A 109 5.86 -5.33 20.69
CA ARG A 109 4.41 -5.53 20.82
C ARG A 109 3.86 -4.66 21.94
N VAL A 110 2.91 -3.79 21.59
CA VAL A 110 2.22 -2.88 22.50
C VAL A 110 0.88 -3.47 22.88
N LYS A 111 0.49 -3.34 24.16
CA LYS A 111 -0.86 -3.71 24.59
C LYS A 111 -1.87 -2.70 24.06
N GLY A 112 -2.96 -3.20 23.48
CA GLY A 112 -4.01 -2.35 22.91
C GLY A 112 -4.12 -2.51 21.39
N ASN A 113 -4.68 -1.51 20.74
CA ASN A 113 -4.96 -1.49 19.33
C ASN A 113 -3.85 -0.78 18.51
N TYR A 114 -4.10 -0.57 17.21
CA TYR A 114 -3.17 0.13 16.32
C TYR A 114 -2.80 1.53 16.82
N ASP A 115 -3.78 2.30 17.30
CA ASP A 115 -3.55 3.68 17.78
C ASP A 115 -2.65 3.71 19.01
N ASP A 116 -2.75 2.69 19.88
CA ASP A 116 -1.86 2.54 21.04
C ASP A 116 -0.42 2.31 20.58
N SER A 117 -0.23 1.45 19.57
CA SER A 117 1.09 1.18 19.00
C SER A 117 1.67 2.41 18.29
N LEU A 118 0.85 3.17 17.59
CA LEU A 118 1.24 4.40 16.92
C LEU A 118 1.66 5.49 17.92
N ARG A 119 0.88 5.69 18.99
CA ARG A 119 1.22 6.64 20.06
C ARG A 119 2.53 6.29 20.75
N GLU A 120 2.74 5.01 21.07
CA GLU A 120 4.00 4.56 21.69
C GLU A 120 5.18 4.73 20.74
N CYS A 121 5.03 4.42 19.46
CA CYS A 121 6.02 4.65 18.42
C CYS A 121 6.45 6.13 18.37
N ILE A 122 5.49 7.05 18.26
CA ILE A 122 5.73 8.50 18.17
C ILE A 122 6.43 9.00 19.46
N ASN A 123 5.96 8.57 20.63
CA ASN A 123 6.54 8.98 21.91
C ASN A 123 8.00 8.51 22.06
N LYS A 124 8.27 7.25 21.71
CA LYS A 124 9.62 6.69 21.75
C LYS A 124 10.54 7.33 20.71
N ALA A 125 10.02 7.58 19.50
CA ALA A 125 10.77 8.26 18.45
C ALA A 125 11.19 9.66 18.90
N LYS A 126 10.25 10.45 19.43
CA LYS A 126 10.54 11.80 19.95
C LYS A 126 11.57 11.79 21.08
N LYS A 127 11.41 10.87 22.05
CA LYS A 127 12.32 10.77 23.22
C LYS A 127 13.75 10.38 22.84
N ASN A 128 13.90 9.51 21.83
CA ASN A 128 15.19 8.92 21.46
C ASN A 128 15.77 9.48 20.15
N HIS A 129 15.12 10.49 19.55
CA HIS A 129 15.51 11.07 18.25
C HIS A 129 15.55 10.05 17.11
N TRP A 130 14.60 9.10 17.09
CA TRP A 130 14.43 8.16 16.00
C TRP A 130 13.59 8.79 14.88
N GLN A 131 13.83 8.38 13.64
CA GLN A 131 13.03 8.83 12.52
C GLN A 131 11.82 7.92 12.32
N VAL A 132 10.64 8.50 12.43
CA VAL A 132 9.42 7.81 12.02
C VAL A 132 9.37 7.73 10.49
N ILE A 133 9.07 6.55 9.94
CA ILE A 133 8.84 6.29 8.50
C ILE A 133 7.40 5.75 8.39
N SER A 134 6.43 6.65 8.25
CA SER A 134 5.02 6.32 8.09
C SER A 134 4.57 6.58 6.65
N ASP A 135 3.67 5.73 6.13
CA ASP A 135 3.06 5.88 4.80
C ASP A 135 1.78 6.75 4.81
N THR A 136 1.41 7.29 5.97
CA THR A 136 0.29 8.22 6.12
C THR A 136 0.81 9.62 6.40
N SER A 137 0.32 10.61 5.66
CA SER A 137 0.63 12.03 5.88
C SER A 137 -0.46 12.71 6.68
N TYR A 138 -0.04 13.61 7.54
CA TYR A 138 -0.89 14.49 8.35
C TYR A 138 -0.22 15.86 8.49
N GLU A 139 -0.90 16.82 9.08
CA GLU A 139 -0.36 18.17 9.24
C GLU A 139 1.00 18.16 9.96
N GLY A 140 1.99 18.77 9.32
CA GLY A 140 3.38 18.79 9.81
C GLY A 140 4.21 17.53 9.52
N TYR A 141 3.61 16.48 8.90
CA TYR A 141 4.33 15.27 8.53
C TYR A 141 3.97 14.83 7.10
N THR A 142 4.67 15.36 6.10
CA THR A 142 4.41 15.10 4.68
C THR A 142 5.63 14.61 3.90
N GLU A 143 6.84 14.85 4.39
CA GLU A 143 8.08 14.57 3.66
C GLU A 143 8.26 13.08 3.38
N TYR A 144 8.26 12.23 4.41
CA TYR A 144 8.46 10.79 4.23
C TYR A 144 7.31 10.08 3.53
N PRO A 145 6.03 10.38 3.83
CA PRO A 145 4.92 9.90 3.02
C PRO A 145 5.07 10.22 1.53
N ARG A 146 5.56 11.39 1.17
CA ARG A 146 5.84 11.78 -0.23
C ARG A 146 6.91 10.90 -0.86
N PHE A 147 8.01 10.61 -0.16
CA PHE A 147 9.02 9.67 -0.64
C PHE A 147 8.47 8.26 -0.80
N ILE A 148 7.66 7.79 0.15
CA ILE A 148 7.03 6.47 0.08
C ILE A 148 6.10 6.37 -1.14
N MET A 149 5.24 7.37 -1.36
CA MET A 149 4.39 7.47 -2.56
C MET A 149 5.22 7.51 -3.84
N ALA A 150 6.34 8.26 -3.86
CA ALA A 150 7.26 8.28 -5.00
C ALA A 150 7.84 6.89 -5.27
N GLY A 151 8.20 6.12 -4.25
CA GLY A 151 8.61 4.73 -4.40
C GLY A 151 7.55 3.86 -5.08
N TYR A 152 6.27 4.03 -4.73
CA TYR A 152 5.15 3.30 -5.37
C TYR A 152 4.98 3.63 -6.85
N THR A 153 5.40 4.80 -7.32
CA THR A 153 5.30 5.16 -8.75
C THR A 153 6.10 4.25 -9.66
N VAL A 154 7.08 3.51 -9.14
CA VAL A 154 7.83 2.48 -9.89
C VAL A 154 6.87 1.43 -10.46
N LEU A 155 5.92 0.95 -9.64
CA LEU A 155 4.90 -0.01 -10.07
C LEU A 155 4.05 0.56 -11.21
N ALA A 156 3.56 1.79 -11.08
CA ALA A 156 2.79 2.43 -12.13
C ALA A 156 3.59 2.59 -13.43
N ARG A 157 4.86 2.95 -13.33
CA ARG A 157 5.76 3.09 -14.48
C ARG A 157 6.03 1.73 -15.16
N GLU A 158 6.16 0.66 -14.39
CA GLU A 158 6.25 -0.69 -14.93
C GLU A 158 4.99 -1.06 -15.72
N ILE A 159 3.79 -0.80 -15.19
CA ILE A 159 2.52 -1.04 -15.87
C ILE A 159 2.46 -0.28 -17.21
N VAL A 160 2.81 1.01 -17.20
CA VAL A 160 2.87 1.84 -18.43
C VAL A 160 3.79 1.22 -19.47
N ASN A 161 4.95 0.73 -19.06
CA ASN A 161 5.95 0.14 -19.97
C ASN A 161 5.54 -1.28 -20.45
N GLN A 162 4.78 -2.03 -19.67
CA GLN A 162 4.31 -3.38 -20.01
C GLN A 162 3.12 -3.37 -20.97
N LEU A 163 2.30 -2.31 -20.94
CA LEU A 163 1.12 -2.20 -21.76
C LEU A 163 1.44 -1.52 -23.09
N SER A 164 0.92 -2.07 -24.19
CA SER A 164 0.98 -1.43 -25.51
C SER A 164 -0.01 -0.27 -25.59
N LYS A 165 0.18 0.63 -26.57
CA LYS A 165 -0.77 1.73 -26.84
C LYS A 165 -2.21 1.25 -27.10
N LYS A 166 -2.39 0.02 -27.61
CA LYS A 166 -3.71 -0.60 -27.85
C LYS A 166 -4.32 -1.22 -26.59
N SER A 167 -3.52 -1.42 -25.57
CA SER A 167 -3.89 -2.09 -24.30
C SER A 167 -4.07 -1.10 -23.15
N ILE A 168 -4.06 0.22 -23.42
CA ILE A 168 -4.30 1.23 -22.38
C ILE A 168 -5.64 0.95 -21.71
N PRO A 169 -5.70 0.83 -20.38
CA PRO A 169 -6.93 0.59 -19.65
C PRO A 169 -7.96 1.71 -19.87
N THR A 170 -9.22 1.36 -19.89
CA THR A 170 -10.34 2.30 -19.83
C THR A 170 -10.84 2.51 -18.40
N HIS A 171 -10.64 1.49 -17.55
CA HIS A 171 -11.06 1.48 -16.16
C HIS A 171 -9.93 0.94 -15.28
N ILE A 172 -9.65 1.61 -14.19
CA ILE A 172 -8.62 1.22 -13.24
C ILE A 172 -9.23 1.16 -11.84
N PHE A 173 -9.16 -0.01 -11.21
CA PHE A 173 -9.62 -0.20 -9.84
C PHE A 173 -8.42 -0.18 -8.91
N LEU A 174 -8.44 0.75 -7.97
CA LEU A 174 -7.34 0.96 -7.01
C LEU A 174 -7.88 0.80 -5.60
N GLN A 175 -7.41 -0.24 -4.93
CA GLN A 175 -7.71 -0.43 -3.52
C GLN A 175 -7.02 0.64 -2.68
N ALA A 176 -7.69 1.09 -1.62
CA ALA A 176 -7.19 2.12 -0.75
C ALA A 176 -7.51 1.83 0.73
N GLY A 177 -6.50 1.99 1.57
CA GLY A 177 -6.64 2.32 2.97
C GLY A 177 -6.50 3.84 3.10
N VAL A 178 -5.35 4.35 3.54
CA VAL A 178 -5.08 5.81 3.63
C VAL A 178 -4.99 6.52 2.26
N GLY A 179 -4.99 5.80 1.15
CA GLY A 179 -5.00 6.34 -0.22
C GLY A 179 -3.63 6.53 -0.88
N GLY A 180 -2.51 6.45 -0.16
CA GLY A 180 -1.18 6.78 -0.70
C GLY A 180 -0.75 5.96 -1.92
N PHE A 181 -1.08 4.66 -1.96
CA PHE A 181 -0.87 3.80 -3.11
C PHE A 181 -1.70 4.27 -4.32
N ALA A 182 -3.00 4.44 -4.13
CA ALA A 182 -3.92 4.82 -5.20
C ALA A 182 -3.53 6.18 -5.81
N ALA A 183 -3.19 7.17 -4.97
CA ALA A 183 -2.74 8.48 -5.41
C ALA A 183 -1.43 8.42 -6.22
N ALA A 184 -0.46 7.58 -5.82
CA ALA A 184 0.77 7.37 -6.58
C ALA A 184 0.49 6.76 -7.97
N MET A 185 -0.45 5.81 -8.07
CA MET A 185 -0.88 5.23 -9.35
C MET A 185 -1.55 6.28 -10.23
N CYS A 186 -2.51 7.04 -9.69
CA CYS A 186 -3.22 8.10 -10.41
C CYS A 186 -2.25 9.11 -10.99
N THR A 187 -1.28 9.58 -10.21
CA THR A 187 -0.28 10.58 -10.65
C THR A 187 0.43 10.15 -11.94
N ILE A 188 0.86 8.89 -12.03
CA ILE A 188 1.55 8.39 -13.23
C ILE A 188 0.58 8.11 -14.36
N PHE A 189 -0.54 7.44 -14.11
CA PHE A 189 -1.47 7.04 -15.17
C PHE A 189 -2.12 8.25 -15.85
N LEU A 190 -2.50 9.26 -15.08
CA LEU A 190 -3.08 10.48 -15.65
C LEU A 190 -2.06 11.29 -16.45
N ASN A 191 -0.81 11.34 -15.98
CA ASN A 191 0.26 12.00 -16.72
C ASN A 191 0.57 11.30 -18.06
N GLU A 192 0.64 9.97 -18.07
CA GLU A 192 1.05 9.19 -19.24
C GLU A 192 -0.07 8.94 -20.25
N TRP A 193 -1.29 8.74 -19.76
CA TRP A 193 -2.40 8.32 -20.61
C TRP A 193 -3.46 9.39 -20.85
N GLY A 194 -3.34 10.54 -20.19
CA GLY A 194 -4.26 11.67 -20.32
C GLY A 194 -5.64 11.40 -19.72
N GLY A 195 -5.91 11.98 -18.56
CA GLY A 195 -7.00 11.67 -17.63
C GLY A 195 -8.43 11.64 -18.19
N LYS A 196 -8.72 12.25 -19.35
CA LYS A 196 -10.10 12.29 -19.91
C LYS A 196 -10.62 10.97 -20.49
N LYS A 197 -9.80 9.93 -20.57
CA LYS A 197 -10.16 8.64 -21.20
C LYS A 197 -10.14 7.45 -20.26
N ILE A 198 -9.76 7.64 -19.00
CA ILE A 198 -9.61 6.58 -18.03
C ILE A 198 -10.53 6.86 -16.86
N LYS A 199 -11.32 5.87 -16.48
CA LYS A 199 -12.13 5.90 -15.27
C LYS A 199 -11.32 5.34 -14.10
N ILE A 200 -11.19 6.13 -13.04
CA ILE A 200 -10.51 5.76 -11.81
C ILE A 200 -11.56 5.40 -10.76
N ILE A 201 -11.50 4.18 -10.27
CA ILE A 201 -12.40 3.66 -9.24
C ILE A 201 -11.58 3.34 -7.99
N ILE A 202 -11.86 4.04 -6.89
CA ILE A 202 -11.26 3.79 -5.59
C ILE A 202 -12.12 2.80 -4.82
N VAL A 203 -11.48 1.77 -4.27
CA VAL A 203 -12.14 0.64 -3.61
C VAL A 203 -11.68 0.54 -2.17
N GLU A 204 -12.62 0.58 -1.23
CA GLU A 204 -12.38 0.46 0.20
C GLU A 204 -13.22 -0.67 0.82
N PRO A 205 -12.80 -1.23 1.98
CA PRO A 205 -13.68 -2.07 2.78
C PRO A 205 -14.85 -1.27 3.34
N ASN A 206 -16.04 -1.85 3.41
CA ASN A 206 -17.20 -1.19 4.04
C ASN A 206 -17.05 -0.96 5.55
N TYR A 207 -16.06 -1.60 6.20
CA TYR A 207 -15.73 -1.36 7.61
C TYR A 207 -14.71 -0.24 7.84
N ALA A 208 -14.04 0.23 6.78
CA ALA A 208 -13.03 1.29 6.88
C ALA A 208 -13.10 2.24 5.65
N PRO A 209 -14.22 2.96 5.43
CA PRO A 209 -14.50 3.73 4.23
C PRO A 209 -14.07 5.20 4.37
N CYS A 210 -12.85 5.51 4.83
CA CYS A 210 -12.45 6.87 5.16
C CYS A 210 -12.40 7.81 3.93
N LEU A 211 -12.08 7.30 2.74
CA LEU A 211 -12.02 8.12 1.53
C LEU A 211 -13.41 8.43 0.94
N ILE A 212 -14.32 7.46 0.90
CA ILE A 212 -15.69 7.72 0.45
C ILE A 212 -16.43 8.65 1.43
N GLU A 213 -16.23 8.50 2.74
CA GLU A 213 -16.78 9.44 3.72
C GLU A 213 -16.20 10.84 3.52
N SER A 214 -14.91 10.95 3.24
CA SER A 214 -14.27 12.22 2.88
C SER A 214 -14.83 12.80 1.58
N ALA A 215 -15.13 11.95 0.58
CA ALA A 215 -15.72 12.39 -0.68
C ALA A 215 -17.17 12.92 -0.49
N ILE A 216 -17.94 12.32 0.40
CA ILE A 216 -19.29 12.77 0.74
C ILE A 216 -19.24 14.13 1.46
N ASP A 217 -18.29 14.32 2.38
CA ASP A 217 -18.13 15.56 3.13
C ASP A 217 -17.39 16.67 2.36
N GLY A 218 -16.64 16.31 1.29
CA GLY A 218 -15.82 17.23 0.50
C GLY A 218 -14.47 17.60 1.13
N GLU A 219 -14.13 17.02 2.28
CA GLU A 219 -12.87 17.24 3.02
C GLU A 219 -12.41 15.96 3.74
N PRO A 220 -11.12 15.84 4.10
CA PRO A 220 -10.62 14.68 4.84
C PRO A 220 -11.40 14.45 6.14
N LYS A 221 -11.94 13.25 6.28
CA LYS A 221 -12.76 12.85 7.42
C LYS A 221 -12.19 11.62 8.12
N VAL A 222 -12.12 11.67 9.44
CA VAL A 222 -11.77 10.51 10.26
C VAL A 222 -13.01 9.62 10.42
N PHE A 223 -12.88 8.35 10.04
CA PHE A 223 -13.89 7.33 10.25
C PHE A 223 -13.53 6.47 11.47
N ASP A 224 -14.42 6.35 12.42
CA ASP A 224 -14.23 5.52 13.63
C ASP A 224 -14.50 4.05 13.30
N ILE A 225 -13.46 3.26 13.13
CA ILE A 225 -13.52 1.83 12.82
C ILE A 225 -14.09 1.07 14.03
N LYS A 226 -15.28 0.51 13.85
CA LYS A 226 -15.95 -0.31 14.89
C LYS A 226 -15.66 -1.81 14.76
N LYS A 227 -15.27 -2.23 13.57
CA LYS A 227 -14.95 -3.63 13.26
C LYS A 227 -13.83 -3.67 12.22
N GLU A 228 -12.81 -4.45 12.50
CA GLU A 228 -11.72 -4.69 11.55
C GLU A 228 -12.22 -5.48 10.33
N THR A 229 -11.68 -5.14 9.17
CA THR A 229 -11.89 -5.89 7.92
C THR A 229 -10.84 -7.00 7.79
N ILE A 230 -11.19 -8.08 7.08
CA ILE A 230 -10.19 -9.11 6.74
C ILE A 230 -9.11 -8.57 5.79
N MET A 231 -9.41 -7.51 5.04
CA MET A 231 -8.44 -6.76 4.22
C MET A 231 -7.61 -5.83 5.11
N THR A 232 -6.83 -6.39 6.03
CA THR A 232 -6.16 -5.64 7.11
C THR A 232 -5.28 -4.50 6.62
N GLY A 233 -4.65 -4.64 5.45
CA GLY A 233 -3.86 -3.57 4.82
C GLY A 233 -4.67 -2.36 4.32
N LEU A 234 -6.00 -2.47 4.33
CA LEU A 234 -6.95 -1.40 3.96
C LEU A 234 -7.77 -0.92 5.17
N SER A 235 -7.56 -1.47 6.37
CA SER A 235 -8.28 -1.10 7.60
C SER A 235 -7.74 0.22 8.14
N CYS A 236 -8.12 1.34 7.52
CA CYS A 236 -7.63 2.67 7.83
C CYS A 236 -8.79 3.63 8.04
N GLY A 237 -8.81 4.30 9.19
CA GLY A 237 -9.86 5.26 9.55
C GLY A 237 -9.57 6.71 9.17
N GLU A 238 -8.33 7.03 8.80
CA GLU A 238 -7.92 8.41 8.50
C GLU A 238 -7.22 8.48 7.14
N PRO A 239 -7.68 9.31 6.19
CA PRO A 239 -7.03 9.47 4.90
C PRO A 239 -5.71 10.22 5.04
N SER A 240 -4.71 9.83 4.25
CA SER A 240 -3.49 10.62 4.07
C SER A 240 -3.81 11.92 3.36
N ILE A 241 -3.47 13.08 3.92
CA ILE A 241 -3.79 14.39 3.33
C ILE A 241 -3.21 14.56 1.93
N LEU A 242 -1.96 14.11 1.70
CA LEU A 242 -1.35 14.14 0.36
C LEU A 242 -2.09 13.24 -0.65
N ALA A 243 -2.62 12.11 -0.18
CA ALA A 243 -3.38 11.22 -1.03
C ALA A 243 -4.75 11.83 -1.36
N TRP A 244 -5.42 12.42 -0.38
CA TRP A 244 -6.70 13.08 -0.55
C TRP A 244 -6.63 14.23 -1.57
N GLU A 245 -5.60 15.10 -1.48
CA GLU A 245 -5.37 16.19 -2.44
C GLU A 245 -5.36 15.70 -3.90
N ILE A 246 -4.87 14.49 -4.15
CA ILE A 246 -4.82 13.91 -5.50
C ILE A 246 -6.14 13.20 -5.84
N LEU A 247 -6.63 12.35 -4.92
CA LEU A 247 -7.76 11.47 -5.18
C LEU A 247 -9.08 12.23 -5.28
N SER A 248 -9.27 13.31 -4.53
CA SER A 248 -10.47 14.16 -4.62
C SER A 248 -10.64 14.78 -6.01
N GLU A 249 -9.55 15.02 -6.73
CA GLU A 249 -9.56 15.68 -8.06
C GLU A 249 -9.65 14.68 -9.22
N CYS A 250 -9.25 13.42 -9.02
CA CYS A 250 -9.07 12.49 -10.14
C CYS A 250 -9.94 11.24 -10.10
N THR A 251 -10.72 11.02 -9.05
CA THR A 251 -11.52 9.81 -8.90
C THR A 251 -12.90 9.97 -9.53
N ASP A 252 -13.27 9.04 -10.41
CA ASP A 252 -14.61 9.00 -10.99
C ASP A 252 -15.65 8.35 -10.07
N LEU A 253 -15.21 7.37 -9.25
CA LEU A 253 -16.06 6.67 -8.30
C LEU A 253 -15.28 6.23 -7.07
N PHE A 254 -15.79 6.57 -5.88
CA PHE A 254 -15.43 5.90 -4.63
C PHE A 254 -16.49 4.84 -4.33
N MET A 255 -16.08 3.63 -3.99
CA MET A 255 -17.01 2.55 -3.64
C MET A 255 -16.47 1.66 -2.55
N THR A 256 -17.37 1.03 -1.83
CA THR A 256 -17.03 0.04 -0.81
C THR A 256 -17.38 -1.38 -1.23
N ILE A 257 -16.67 -2.34 -0.67
CA ILE A 257 -16.92 -3.77 -0.86
C ILE A 257 -17.04 -4.49 0.47
N SER A 258 -17.81 -5.58 0.50
CA SER A 258 -17.97 -6.43 1.67
C SER A 258 -16.87 -7.48 1.77
N ASP A 259 -16.43 -7.77 2.99
CA ASP A 259 -15.52 -8.86 3.31
C ASP A 259 -16.02 -10.23 2.82
N ASP A 260 -17.32 -10.44 2.74
CA ASP A 260 -17.93 -11.72 2.35
C ASP A 260 -17.51 -12.21 0.96
N LYS A 261 -17.17 -11.28 0.06
CA LYS A 261 -16.73 -11.62 -1.30
C LYS A 261 -15.29 -12.07 -1.38
N ILE A 262 -14.45 -11.66 -0.42
CA ILE A 262 -13.00 -11.79 -0.50
C ILE A 262 -12.53 -13.24 -0.48
N PRO A 263 -12.94 -14.11 0.48
CA PRO A 263 -12.47 -15.49 0.51
C PRO A 263 -12.78 -16.28 -0.76
N GLY A 264 -13.98 -16.08 -1.33
CA GLY A 264 -14.36 -16.71 -2.59
C GLY A 264 -13.49 -16.31 -3.76
N LEU A 265 -13.17 -15.02 -3.87
CA LEU A 265 -12.32 -14.49 -4.94
C LEU A 265 -10.85 -14.90 -4.77
N MET A 266 -10.33 -14.97 -3.53
CA MET A 266 -9.00 -15.51 -3.29
C MET A 266 -8.87 -16.95 -3.76
N ARG A 267 -9.89 -17.80 -3.53
CA ARG A 267 -9.93 -19.18 -4.04
C ARG A 267 -9.97 -19.24 -5.57
N VAL A 268 -10.77 -18.38 -6.22
CA VAL A 268 -10.81 -18.28 -7.68
C VAL A 268 -9.46 -17.88 -8.24
N MET A 269 -8.82 -16.87 -7.67
CA MET A 269 -7.49 -16.43 -8.11
C MET A 269 -6.43 -17.51 -7.89
N ALA A 270 -6.41 -18.16 -6.74
CA ALA A 270 -5.43 -19.22 -6.44
C ALA A 270 -5.56 -20.43 -7.38
N LYS A 271 -6.77 -20.80 -7.74
CA LYS A 271 -7.06 -21.94 -8.66
C LYS A 271 -6.83 -21.57 -10.12
N GLY A 272 -7.02 -20.31 -10.50
CA GLY A 272 -7.25 -19.87 -11.87
C GLY A 272 -8.69 -20.15 -12.30
N TYR A 273 -9.15 -19.43 -13.32
CA TYR A 273 -10.46 -19.61 -13.93
C TYR A 273 -10.30 -20.09 -15.38
N GLU A 274 -10.95 -21.19 -15.76
CA GLU A 274 -10.82 -21.82 -17.08
C GLU A 274 -9.35 -22.12 -17.45
N ASN A 275 -8.76 -21.32 -18.36
CA ASN A 275 -7.37 -21.45 -18.83
C ASN A 275 -6.42 -20.44 -18.18
N ASP A 276 -6.90 -19.64 -17.23
CA ASP A 276 -6.05 -18.66 -16.54
C ASP A 276 -5.08 -19.36 -15.59
N ILE A 277 -3.89 -18.79 -15.46
CA ILE A 277 -2.90 -19.25 -14.50
C ILE A 277 -3.32 -18.81 -13.10
N GLY A 278 -3.24 -19.73 -12.12
CA GLY A 278 -3.48 -19.40 -10.73
C GLY A 278 -2.51 -18.33 -10.22
N VAL A 279 -3.04 -17.38 -9.45
CA VAL A 279 -2.28 -16.27 -8.86
C VAL A 279 -2.44 -16.27 -7.35
N GLU A 280 -1.33 -16.18 -6.63
CA GLU A 280 -1.33 -16.00 -5.18
C GLU A 280 -1.71 -14.55 -4.84
N ALA A 281 -2.99 -14.30 -4.61
CA ALA A 281 -3.55 -12.99 -4.31
C ALA A 281 -4.05 -12.95 -2.86
N GLY A 282 -3.47 -12.06 -2.05
CA GLY A 282 -3.91 -11.82 -0.66
C GLY A 282 -5.23 -11.07 -0.58
N GLU A 283 -5.71 -10.84 0.64
CA GLU A 283 -7.04 -10.30 0.93
C GLU A 283 -7.26 -8.93 0.28
N CYS A 284 -6.25 -8.04 0.35
CA CYS A 284 -6.34 -6.72 -0.27
C CYS A 284 -6.26 -6.78 -1.80
N SER A 285 -5.60 -7.80 -2.35
CA SER A 285 -5.32 -7.92 -3.79
C SER A 285 -6.53 -8.24 -4.64
N VAL A 286 -7.55 -8.85 -4.05
CA VAL A 286 -8.78 -9.22 -4.77
C VAL A 286 -9.89 -8.18 -4.65
N SER A 287 -9.66 -7.10 -3.90
CA SER A 287 -10.66 -6.05 -3.67
C SER A 287 -11.11 -5.36 -4.97
N GLY A 288 -10.19 -5.07 -5.88
CA GLY A 288 -10.53 -4.52 -7.20
C GLY A 288 -11.38 -5.48 -8.04
N LEU A 289 -11.13 -6.79 -7.95
CA LEU A 289 -11.95 -7.81 -8.62
C LEU A 289 -13.36 -7.91 -7.97
N ALA A 290 -13.45 -7.79 -6.64
CA ALA A 290 -14.72 -7.74 -5.92
C ALA A 290 -15.56 -6.52 -6.33
N ALA A 291 -14.92 -5.38 -6.50
CA ALA A 291 -15.54 -4.16 -6.97
C ALA A 291 -16.08 -4.29 -8.40
N LEU A 292 -15.26 -4.81 -9.32
CA LEU A 292 -15.66 -5.07 -10.71
C LEU A 292 -16.88 -6.02 -10.78
N ALA A 293 -16.84 -7.11 -10.01
CA ALA A 293 -17.96 -8.05 -9.93
C ALA A 293 -19.23 -7.39 -9.39
N SER A 294 -19.11 -6.49 -8.39
CA SER A 294 -20.26 -5.76 -7.84
C SER A 294 -20.86 -4.79 -8.85
N LEU A 295 -20.05 -4.12 -9.67
CA LEU A 295 -20.52 -3.22 -10.73
C LEU A 295 -21.25 -3.98 -11.84
N LYS A 296 -20.84 -5.21 -12.15
CA LYS A 296 -21.55 -6.06 -13.12
C LYS A 296 -23.00 -6.33 -12.71
N ASP A 297 -23.26 -6.45 -11.42
CA ASP A 297 -24.59 -6.64 -10.85
C ASP A 297 -25.39 -5.33 -10.76
N ASN A 298 -24.72 -4.16 -10.85
CA ASN A 298 -25.32 -2.83 -10.81
C ASN A 298 -25.22 -2.15 -12.18
N THR A 299 -26.13 -2.49 -13.07
CA THR A 299 -26.14 -2.00 -14.47
C THR A 299 -26.28 -0.47 -14.59
N CYS A 300 -26.93 0.19 -13.64
CA CYS A 300 -27.07 1.65 -13.64
C CYS A 300 -25.69 2.30 -13.47
N LEU A 301 -24.96 1.91 -12.43
CA LEU A 301 -23.65 2.45 -12.13
C LEU A 301 -22.59 2.03 -13.18
N ALA A 302 -22.70 0.81 -13.71
CA ALA A 302 -21.83 0.37 -14.80
C ALA A 302 -22.02 1.24 -16.06
N ASN A 303 -23.26 1.62 -16.39
CA ASN A 303 -23.55 2.51 -17.52
C ASN A 303 -23.03 3.94 -17.29
N GLU A 304 -23.12 4.49 -16.07
CA GLU A 304 -22.56 5.80 -15.72
C GLU A 304 -21.03 5.85 -15.87
N LEU A 305 -20.39 4.71 -15.67
CA LEU A 305 -18.94 4.57 -15.85
C LEU A 305 -18.54 4.21 -17.28
N ASP A 306 -19.48 4.00 -18.21
CA ASP A 306 -19.22 3.43 -19.54
C ASP A 306 -18.53 2.05 -19.48
N LEU A 307 -18.81 1.27 -18.43
CA LEU A 307 -18.24 -0.07 -18.23
C LEU A 307 -19.03 -1.11 -19.02
N ASP A 308 -18.44 -1.62 -20.10
CA ASP A 308 -19.06 -2.57 -21.02
C ASP A 308 -18.11 -3.71 -21.44
N HIS A 309 -18.58 -4.56 -22.38
CA HIS A 309 -17.80 -5.69 -22.90
C HIS A 309 -16.54 -5.26 -23.71
N LYS A 310 -16.40 -3.99 -24.09
CA LYS A 310 -15.22 -3.44 -24.77
C LYS A 310 -14.23 -2.82 -23.80
N SER A 311 -14.63 -2.69 -22.56
CA SER A 311 -13.78 -2.09 -21.52
C SER A 311 -12.52 -2.92 -21.29
N ARG A 312 -11.42 -2.23 -21.07
CA ARG A 312 -10.13 -2.79 -20.67
C ARG A 312 -9.90 -2.38 -19.22
N VAL A 313 -9.97 -3.37 -18.35
CA VAL A 313 -9.90 -3.16 -16.90
C VAL A 313 -8.50 -3.48 -16.38
N LEU A 314 -7.92 -2.59 -15.59
CA LEU A 314 -6.69 -2.83 -14.86
C LEU A 314 -7.01 -3.06 -13.38
N LEU A 315 -6.57 -4.20 -12.88
CA LEU A 315 -6.57 -4.57 -11.47
C LEU A 315 -5.13 -4.71 -11.00
N ILE A 316 -4.88 -4.40 -9.73
CA ILE A 316 -3.53 -4.53 -9.14
C ILE A 316 -3.59 -5.46 -7.93
N GLY A 317 -2.90 -6.57 -8.02
CA GLY A 317 -2.66 -7.49 -6.91
C GLY A 317 -1.55 -6.95 -6.02
N THR A 318 -1.91 -6.24 -4.99
CA THR A 318 -0.99 -5.49 -4.13
C THR A 318 -0.15 -6.35 -3.21
N GLU A 319 -0.59 -7.59 -2.95
CA GLU A 319 0.09 -8.52 -2.06
C GLU A 319 -0.24 -9.99 -2.39
N GLY A 320 0.64 -10.90 -1.99
CA GLY A 320 0.40 -12.34 -2.00
C GLY A 320 0.03 -12.87 -0.62
N ALA A 321 0.44 -14.11 -0.32
CA ALA A 321 0.29 -14.73 1.00
C ALA A 321 1.27 -14.13 2.02
N THR A 322 1.03 -12.88 2.43
CA THR A 322 1.90 -12.18 3.40
C THR A 322 1.81 -12.77 4.81
N ASP A 323 0.71 -13.45 5.11
CA ASP A 323 0.53 -14.37 6.22
C ASP A 323 0.13 -15.75 5.65
N PRO A 324 1.08 -16.68 5.49
CA PRO A 324 0.83 -17.95 4.82
C PRO A 324 -0.21 -18.84 5.50
N ASP A 325 -0.35 -18.74 6.83
CA ASP A 325 -1.29 -19.59 7.58
C ASP A 325 -2.72 -19.06 7.40
N ILE A 326 -2.92 -17.77 7.46
CA ILE A 326 -4.21 -17.14 7.15
C ILE A 326 -4.58 -17.44 5.69
N TYR A 327 -3.68 -17.21 4.74
CA TYR A 327 -3.91 -17.49 3.33
C TYR A 327 -4.35 -18.93 3.09
N LYS A 328 -3.60 -19.92 3.63
CA LYS A 328 -3.94 -21.34 3.51
C LYS A 328 -5.31 -21.66 4.10
N SER A 329 -5.64 -21.10 5.24
CA SER A 329 -6.95 -21.32 5.88
C SER A 329 -8.11 -20.84 5.01
N ILE A 330 -7.91 -19.75 4.24
CA ILE A 330 -8.93 -19.20 3.35
C ILE A 330 -9.08 -20.04 2.06
N ILE A 331 -7.96 -20.45 1.44
CA ILE A 331 -8.04 -21.14 0.14
C ILE A 331 -8.38 -22.63 0.27
N GLN A 332 -8.22 -23.25 1.45
CA GLN A 332 -8.51 -24.67 1.67
C GLN A 332 -9.96 -24.93 2.12
N ASN A 333 -10.69 -23.91 2.57
CA ASN A 333 -12.11 -23.97 2.96
C ASN A 333 -13.01 -23.51 1.79
#